data_a4c12fd1fcb0c11274fb9cab1d745689
#
_entry.id   a4c12fd1fcb0c11274fb9cab1d745689
#
_cell.length_a   1.000
_cell.length_b   1.000
_cell.length_c   1.000
_cell.angle_alpha   90.00
_cell.angle_beta   90.00
_cell.angle_gamma   90.00
#
_symmetry.space_group_name_H-M   'P 1'
#
loop_
_entity.id
_entity.type
_entity.pdbx_description
1 polymer ?
#
loop_
_entity_poly.entity_id
_entity_poly.type
_entity_poly.pdbx_seq_one_letter_code
_entity_poly.pdbx_strand_id
1 'polypeptide(L)'
;MKIAIIGTKGIPNTYGGFEAFAENISVRLQTQGYNVTVYQPYTENNYLEPFESVSRFGVKVFRYLPKNLQRVHYNLSSLSILQQHNPDVIICCGHSPSIFFPFFSKAFRDKLVVNMDGLEWKREKWGVVARFVLKLSERLAARYSRVMVADSMAVLRYLMSKYRKEAVFIPYGAQFGEGAENDGCTEKYNLTPMEYGLLVARIEPENRIEQAIKAFALLNKKLVVVGGVNTPYGNVLTKRYATNRNVIFAGGIYHLASLNSLRKNCRVYYHGHTAGGTNPSLLDAMAAGCTIVASDNEYNRETLADGGLYFKNNDELMAAIKAIWNFDNNERKTMAQRCDRRVKQQYTWSIVVDKYVNLINSLTNEKA
;
A
#
# COMPACT_ATOMS: atom_id res chain seq x y z
N MET A 1 0.43 -15.44 -22.49
CA MET A 1 1.66 -14.92 -21.85
C MET A 1 1.62 -15.27 -20.37
N LYS A 2 2.74 -15.74 -19.80
CA LYS A 2 2.88 -16.15 -18.39
C LYS A 2 3.46 -14.99 -17.56
N ILE A 3 2.75 -14.55 -16.54
CA ILE A 3 3.17 -13.46 -15.63
C ILE A 3 3.34 -14.02 -14.23
N ALA A 4 4.48 -13.75 -13.61
CA ALA A 4 4.74 -14.10 -12.23
C ALA A 4 4.73 -12.84 -11.35
N ILE A 5 4.10 -12.90 -10.18
CA ILE A 5 4.11 -11.82 -9.17
C ILE A 5 4.79 -12.34 -7.91
N ILE A 6 5.84 -11.63 -7.44
CA ILE A 6 6.61 -11.98 -6.23
C ILE A 6 6.78 -10.77 -5.29
N GLY A 7 7.30 -11.00 -4.10
CA GLY A 7 7.61 -9.94 -3.13
C GLY A 7 6.46 -9.55 -2.20
N THR A 8 5.37 -10.30 -2.22
CA THR A 8 4.18 -10.15 -1.38
C THR A 8 4.05 -11.34 -0.42
N LYS A 9 3.19 -11.24 0.58
CA LYS A 9 2.80 -12.36 1.45
C LYS A 9 1.75 -13.27 0.82
N GLY A 10 1.24 -12.92 -0.36
CA GLY A 10 0.26 -13.68 -1.12
C GLY A 10 -1.12 -13.05 -1.20
N ILE A 11 -2.01 -13.77 -1.87
CA ILE A 11 -3.42 -13.46 -2.03
C ILE A 11 -4.28 -14.57 -1.42
N PRO A 12 -5.51 -14.28 -0.89
CA PRO A 12 -6.13 -12.95 -0.76
C PRO A 12 -5.38 -12.03 0.21
N ASN A 13 -5.66 -10.71 0.12
CA ASN A 13 -5.04 -9.71 0.95
C ASN A 13 -5.43 -9.84 2.43
N THR A 14 -4.43 -10.10 3.27
CA THR A 14 -4.58 -10.17 4.73
C THR A 14 -3.54 -9.32 5.48
N TYR A 15 -2.83 -8.42 4.75
CA TYR A 15 -1.70 -7.72 5.39
C TYR A 15 -1.51 -6.25 4.99
N GLY A 16 -1.45 -5.90 3.70
CA GLY A 16 -1.10 -4.53 3.34
C GLY A 16 -1.13 -4.20 1.84
N GLY A 17 -0.45 -3.10 1.48
CA GLY A 17 -0.54 -2.52 0.14
C GLY A 17 -0.06 -3.42 -1.00
N PHE A 18 1.03 -4.18 -0.82
CA PHE A 18 1.51 -5.11 -1.85
C PHE A 18 0.59 -6.30 -2.06
N GLU A 19 -0.02 -6.79 -1.00
CA GLU A 19 -1.02 -7.86 -1.08
C GLU A 19 -2.28 -7.37 -1.78
N ALA A 20 -2.77 -6.18 -1.45
CA ALA A 20 -3.89 -5.53 -2.14
C ALA A 20 -3.57 -5.28 -3.63
N PHE A 21 -2.35 -4.84 -3.93
CA PHE A 21 -1.87 -4.68 -5.30
C PHE A 21 -1.86 -6.02 -6.04
N ALA A 22 -1.20 -7.04 -5.47
CA ALA A 22 -1.06 -8.35 -6.10
C ALA A 22 -2.42 -9.00 -6.38
N GLU A 23 -3.36 -8.91 -5.44
CA GLU A 23 -4.72 -9.39 -5.59
C GLU A 23 -5.43 -8.68 -6.76
N ASN A 24 -5.48 -7.36 -6.72
CA ASN A 24 -6.20 -6.58 -7.71
C ASN A 24 -5.60 -6.68 -9.12
N ILE A 25 -4.27 -6.64 -9.25
CA ILE A 25 -3.62 -6.70 -10.56
C ILE A 25 -3.68 -8.12 -11.15
N SER A 26 -3.49 -9.17 -10.33
CA SER A 26 -3.48 -10.55 -10.81
C SER A 26 -4.84 -10.98 -11.34
N VAL A 27 -5.92 -10.71 -10.60
CA VAL A 27 -7.29 -11.03 -11.01
C VAL A 27 -7.63 -10.34 -12.33
N ARG A 28 -7.34 -9.04 -12.45
CA ARG A 28 -7.66 -8.26 -13.65
C ARG A 28 -6.82 -8.63 -14.86
N LEU A 29 -5.54 -8.95 -14.70
CA LEU A 29 -4.71 -9.47 -15.78
C LEU A 29 -5.19 -10.87 -16.22
N GLN A 30 -5.59 -11.72 -15.26
CA GLN A 30 -6.14 -13.05 -15.57
C GLN A 30 -7.42 -12.95 -16.41
N THR A 31 -8.33 -12.00 -16.08
CA THR A 31 -9.56 -11.77 -16.86
C THR A 31 -9.29 -11.23 -18.26
N GLN A 32 -8.12 -10.62 -18.49
CA GLN A 32 -7.66 -10.16 -19.83
C GLN A 32 -6.92 -11.25 -20.61
N GLY A 33 -6.91 -12.50 -20.12
CA GLY A 33 -6.33 -13.65 -20.82
C GLY A 33 -4.83 -13.88 -20.55
N TYR A 34 -4.21 -13.20 -19.61
CA TYR A 34 -2.87 -13.51 -19.14
C TYR A 34 -2.90 -14.70 -18.18
N ASN A 35 -1.90 -15.57 -18.22
CA ASN A 35 -1.73 -16.64 -17.25
C ASN A 35 -0.89 -16.12 -16.06
N VAL A 36 -1.57 -15.75 -14.98
CA VAL A 36 -0.94 -15.11 -13.82
C VAL A 36 -0.74 -16.09 -12.67
N THR A 37 0.48 -16.12 -12.11
CA THR A 37 0.80 -16.89 -10.91
C THR A 37 1.37 -15.97 -9.83
N VAL A 38 0.76 -15.96 -8.64
CA VAL A 38 1.26 -15.26 -7.46
C VAL A 38 2.07 -16.21 -6.58
N TYR A 39 3.35 -15.89 -6.37
CA TYR A 39 4.27 -16.66 -5.53
C TYR A 39 4.23 -16.09 -4.11
N GLN A 40 4.03 -16.95 -3.12
CA GLN A 40 3.86 -16.54 -1.73
C GLN A 40 4.62 -17.45 -0.76
N PRO A 41 5.06 -16.92 0.43
CA PRO A 41 5.70 -17.75 1.44
C PRO A 41 4.78 -18.87 1.91
N TYR A 42 5.29 -20.09 1.98
CA TYR A 42 4.53 -21.28 2.41
C TYR A 42 5.42 -22.29 3.14
N THR A 43 4.85 -23.41 3.54
CA THR A 43 5.59 -24.50 4.20
C THR A 43 6.31 -25.41 3.23
N GLU A 44 5.86 -25.46 1.98
CA GLU A 44 6.33 -26.33 0.91
C GLU A 44 6.36 -25.58 -0.43
N ASN A 45 7.11 -26.14 -1.39
CA ASN A 45 7.09 -25.69 -2.77
C ASN A 45 6.02 -26.43 -3.53
N ASN A 46 4.82 -25.88 -3.66
CA ASN A 46 3.71 -26.50 -4.38
C ASN A 46 2.71 -25.48 -4.92
N TYR A 47 1.88 -25.88 -5.87
CA TYR A 47 0.71 -25.09 -6.25
C TYR A 47 -0.34 -25.19 -5.13
N LEU A 48 -0.96 -24.06 -4.85
CA LEU A 48 -2.04 -23.90 -3.87
C LEU A 48 -3.37 -23.77 -4.60
N GLU A 49 -4.48 -23.88 -3.86
CA GLU A 49 -5.81 -23.63 -4.40
C GLU A 49 -5.86 -22.25 -5.07
N PRO A 50 -6.38 -22.14 -6.29
CA PRO A 50 -6.50 -20.86 -6.99
C PRO A 50 -7.37 -19.86 -6.21
N PHE A 51 -7.11 -18.58 -6.43
CA PHE A 51 -7.95 -17.49 -5.94
C PHE A 51 -8.52 -16.73 -7.13
N GLU A 52 -9.84 -16.70 -7.31
CA GLU A 52 -10.52 -16.04 -8.44
C GLU A 52 -9.86 -16.37 -9.81
N SER A 53 -9.61 -17.67 -10.04
CA SER A 53 -8.92 -18.19 -11.24
C SER A 53 -7.43 -17.86 -11.35
N VAL A 54 -6.84 -17.11 -10.42
CA VAL A 54 -5.41 -16.83 -10.38
C VAL A 54 -4.66 -17.99 -9.74
N SER A 55 -3.64 -18.49 -10.43
CA SER A 55 -2.76 -19.54 -9.87
C SER A 55 -1.94 -18.99 -8.69
N ARG A 56 -1.79 -19.79 -7.63
CA ARG A 56 -0.94 -19.47 -6.49
C ARG A 56 0.14 -20.52 -6.32
N PHE A 57 1.36 -20.09 -6.06
CA PHE A 57 2.47 -20.99 -5.79
C PHE A 57 3.09 -20.72 -4.44
N GLY A 58 3.09 -21.73 -3.57
CA GLY A 58 3.76 -21.72 -2.27
C GLY A 58 5.26 -21.86 -2.45
N VAL A 59 6.02 -20.93 -1.90
CA VAL A 59 7.49 -20.97 -1.84
C VAL A 59 7.90 -21.34 -0.43
N LYS A 60 8.59 -22.45 -0.27
CA LYS A 60 9.02 -22.96 1.04
C LYS A 60 9.86 -21.95 1.80
N VAL A 61 9.44 -21.67 3.03
CA VAL A 61 10.18 -20.82 3.97
C VAL A 61 10.34 -21.56 5.30
N PHE A 62 11.56 -21.60 5.80
CA PHE A 62 11.85 -22.24 7.07
C PHE A 62 11.40 -21.38 8.26
N ARG A 63 10.34 -21.82 8.97
CA ARG A 63 9.70 -21.08 10.06
C ARG A 63 10.59 -20.85 11.28
N TYR A 64 11.63 -21.67 11.47
CA TYR A 64 12.60 -21.53 12.57
C TYR A 64 13.60 -20.40 12.35
N LEU A 65 13.72 -19.87 11.13
CA LEU A 65 14.58 -18.73 10.85
C LEU A 65 13.98 -17.43 11.44
N PRO A 66 14.82 -16.49 11.88
CA PRO A 66 14.36 -15.13 12.19
C PRO A 66 13.60 -14.50 11.01
N LYS A 67 12.57 -13.70 11.28
CA LYS A 67 11.69 -13.13 10.23
C LYS A 67 12.44 -12.43 9.09
N ASN A 68 13.56 -11.76 9.40
CA ASN A 68 14.39 -11.11 8.38
C ASN A 68 15.04 -12.14 7.44
N LEU A 69 15.55 -13.24 7.99
CA LEU A 69 16.16 -14.33 7.21
C LEU A 69 15.11 -15.13 6.44
N GLN A 70 13.89 -15.30 6.97
CA GLN A 70 12.78 -15.86 6.22
C GLN A 70 12.50 -15.07 4.95
N ARG A 71 12.51 -13.73 5.02
CA ARG A 71 12.30 -12.87 3.85
C ARG A 71 13.44 -12.98 2.82
N VAL A 72 14.69 -13.04 3.29
CA VAL A 72 15.86 -13.25 2.42
C VAL A 72 15.76 -14.59 1.71
N HIS A 73 15.48 -15.66 2.46
CA HIS A 73 15.29 -17.00 1.91
C HIS A 73 14.15 -17.05 0.89
N TYR A 74 12.98 -16.48 1.22
CA TYR A 74 11.85 -16.40 0.30
C TYR A 74 12.22 -15.71 -1.02
N ASN A 75 12.90 -14.55 -0.95
CA ASN A 75 13.30 -13.82 -2.14
C ASN A 75 14.21 -14.63 -3.06
N LEU A 76 15.25 -15.27 -2.50
CA LEU A 76 16.17 -16.09 -3.27
C LEU A 76 15.49 -17.34 -3.85
N SER A 77 14.73 -18.07 -3.04
CA SER A 77 14.00 -19.27 -3.48
C SER A 77 12.97 -18.94 -4.57
N SER A 78 12.24 -17.83 -4.44
CA SER A 78 11.29 -17.39 -5.46
C SER A 78 11.99 -17.14 -6.81
N LEU A 79 13.11 -16.44 -6.82
CA LEU A 79 13.86 -16.17 -8.06
C LEU A 79 14.42 -17.45 -8.68
N SER A 80 14.92 -18.40 -7.88
CA SER A 80 15.43 -19.69 -8.34
C SER A 80 14.33 -20.57 -8.95
N ILE A 81 13.15 -20.60 -8.32
CA ILE A 81 11.96 -21.30 -8.84
C ILE A 81 11.49 -20.67 -10.16
N LEU A 82 11.45 -19.33 -10.23
CA LEU A 82 11.06 -18.62 -11.44
C LEU A 82 12.01 -18.84 -12.61
N GLN A 83 13.29 -19.08 -12.35
CA GLN A 83 14.25 -19.46 -13.39
C GLN A 83 13.85 -20.80 -14.04
N GLN A 84 13.30 -21.75 -13.26
CA GLN A 84 12.81 -23.05 -13.75
C GLN A 84 11.44 -22.92 -14.41
N HIS A 85 10.50 -22.18 -13.82
CA HIS A 85 9.15 -21.99 -14.35
C HIS A 85 9.10 -21.11 -15.59
N ASN A 86 10.17 -20.33 -15.83
CA ASN A 86 10.41 -19.54 -17.03
C ASN A 86 9.21 -18.68 -17.47
N PRO A 87 8.66 -17.77 -16.62
CA PRO A 87 7.62 -16.86 -17.04
C PRO A 87 8.14 -15.85 -18.08
N ASP A 88 7.22 -15.19 -18.80
CA ASP A 88 7.55 -14.17 -19.78
C ASP A 88 7.89 -12.83 -19.10
N VAL A 89 7.16 -12.50 -18.03
CA VAL A 89 7.33 -11.27 -17.23
C VAL A 89 7.27 -11.60 -15.73
N ILE A 90 8.11 -10.94 -14.93
CA ILE A 90 8.18 -11.07 -13.47
C ILE A 90 7.95 -9.70 -12.85
N ILE A 91 6.82 -9.52 -12.17
CA ILE A 91 6.51 -8.30 -11.40
C ILE A 91 6.98 -8.51 -9.96
N CYS A 92 7.98 -7.73 -9.55
CA CYS A 92 8.50 -7.73 -8.18
C CYS A 92 7.82 -6.63 -7.35
N CYS A 93 7.07 -6.99 -6.33
CA CYS A 93 6.50 -6.06 -5.35
C CYS A 93 7.58 -5.63 -4.35
N GLY A 94 8.18 -4.47 -4.62
CA GLY A 94 9.33 -3.95 -3.88
C GLY A 94 10.68 -4.43 -4.42
N HIS A 95 11.72 -3.67 -4.08
CA HIS A 95 13.08 -3.90 -4.58
C HIS A 95 13.93 -4.84 -3.70
N SER A 96 13.39 -5.40 -2.61
CA SER A 96 14.17 -6.27 -1.73
C SER A 96 14.73 -7.54 -2.39
N PRO A 97 14.10 -8.19 -3.41
CA PRO A 97 14.70 -9.32 -4.12
C PRO A 97 15.93 -8.94 -4.95
N SER A 98 16.11 -7.67 -5.27
CA SER A 98 17.12 -7.19 -6.22
C SER A 98 18.56 -7.40 -5.75
N ILE A 99 18.77 -7.66 -4.46
CA ILE A 99 20.10 -8.03 -3.92
C ILE A 99 20.67 -9.29 -4.60
N PHE A 100 19.81 -10.14 -5.13
CA PHE A 100 20.17 -11.38 -5.80
C PHE A 100 20.23 -11.26 -7.33
N PHE A 101 19.76 -10.19 -7.95
CA PHE A 101 19.73 -10.05 -9.42
C PHE A 101 21.08 -10.21 -10.10
N PRO A 102 22.23 -9.79 -9.53
CA PRO A 102 23.52 -10.02 -10.15
C PRO A 102 23.86 -11.49 -10.44
N PHE A 103 23.27 -12.42 -9.68
CA PHE A 103 23.54 -13.86 -9.79
C PHE A 103 22.71 -14.56 -10.88
N PHE A 104 21.78 -13.86 -11.53
CA PHE A 104 20.92 -14.41 -12.58
C PHE A 104 21.39 -13.94 -13.97
N SER A 105 21.12 -14.74 -15.00
CA SER A 105 21.48 -14.43 -16.38
C SER A 105 20.82 -13.14 -16.89
N LYS A 106 21.39 -12.54 -17.93
CA LYS A 106 20.78 -11.37 -18.58
C LYS A 106 19.37 -11.68 -19.08
N ALA A 107 19.19 -12.84 -19.73
CA ALA A 107 17.88 -13.28 -20.26
C ALA A 107 16.80 -13.39 -19.18
N PHE A 108 17.16 -13.80 -17.95
CA PHE A 108 16.25 -13.80 -16.80
C PHE A 108 15.95 -12.36 -16.32
N ARG A 109 16.99 -11.53 -16.21
CA ARG A 109 16.85 -10.15 -15.72
C ARG A 109 16.04 -9.27 -16.67
N ASP A 110 16.07 -9.54 -17.98
CA ASP A 110 15.30 -8.84 -19.00
C ASP A 110 13.77 -9.11 -18.89
N LYS A 111 13.34 -9.96 -17.95
CA LYS A 111 11.92 -10.20 -17.59
C LYS A 111 11.46 -9.46 -16.34
N LEU A 112 12.38 -8.80 -15.60
CA LEU A 112 12.12 -8.22 -14.30
C LEU A 112 11.52 -6.81 -14.42
N VAL A 113 10.31 -6.64 -13.94
CA VAL A 113 9.63 -5.36 -13.70
C VAL A 113 9.60 -5.13 -12.19
N VAL A 114 10.28 -4.12 -11.68
CA VAL A 114 10.38 -3.88 -10.23
C VAL A 114 9.56 -2.67 -9.83
N ASN A 115 8.48 -2.91 -9.06
CA ASN A 115 7.74 -1.84 -8.40
C ASN A 115 8.56 -1.35 -7.20
N MET A 116 9.03 -0.10 -7.25
CA MET A 116 9.98 0.45 -6.28
C MET A 116 9.33 0.86 -4.95
N ASP A 117 8.02 1.04 -4.90
CA ASP A 117 7.21 1.32 -3.68
C ASP A 117 7.82 2.40 -2.75
N GLY A 118 8.07 3.56 -3.28
CA GLY A 118 8.62 4.66 -2.52
C GLY A 118 10.06 4.41 -2.03
N LEU A 119 10.51 5.23 -1.09
CA LEU A 119 11.86 5.17 -0.55
C LEU A 119 11.88 4.38 0.77
N GLU A 120 11.78 3.06 0.69
CA GLU A 120 11.66 2.16 1.86
C GLU A 120 12.77 2.40 2.90
N TRP A 121 13.99 2.72 2.47
CA TRP A 121 15.11 3.01 3.36
C TRP A 121 14.95 4.29 4.19
N LYS A 122 14.02 5.20 3.84
CA LYS A 122 13.70 6.40 4.62
C LYS A 122 12.81 6.11 5.83
N ARG A 123 12.19 4.95 5.91
CA ARG A 123 11.29 4.61 7.02
C ARG A 123 12.05 4.52 8.34
N GLU A 124 11.46 5.09 9.40
CA GLU A 124 12.09 5.22 10.72
C GLU A 124 12.35 3.87 11.40
N LYS A 125 11.57 2.86 11.09
CA LYS A 125 11.71 1.50 11.64
C LYS A 125 13.03 0.81 11.28
N TRP A 126 13.77 1.29 10.28
CA TRP A 126 14.99 0.64 9.81
C TRP A 126 16.24 1.18 10.50
N GLY A 127 17.02 0.29 11.13
CA GLY A 127 18.35 0.59 11.62
C GLY A 127 19.36 0.80 10.48
N VAL A 128 20.58 1.24 10.81
CA VAL A 128 21.63 1.65 9.85
C VAL A 128 21.96 0.54 8.86
N VAL A 129 22.15 -0.70 9.33
CA VAL A 129 22.50 -1.86 8.48
C VAL A 129 21.37 -2.16 7.49
N ALA A 130 20.10 -2.19 7.96
CA ALA A 130 18.96 -2.44 7.09
C ALA A 130 18.81 -1.34 6.03
N ARG A 131 19.01 -0.07 6.39
CA ARG A 131 19.02 1.05 5.44
C ARG A 131 20.09 0.92 4.37
N PHE A 132 21.29 0.47 4.75
CA PHE A 132 22.38 0.20 3.80
C PHE A 132 21.98 -0.89 2.80
N VAL A 133 21.46 -2.03 3.29
CA VAL A 133 21.00 -3.15 2.46
C VAL A 133 19.88 -2.71 1.52
N LEU A 134 18.91 -1.93 2.00
CA LEU A 134 17.82 -1.41 1.18
C LEU A 134 18.30 -0.46 0.09
N LYS A 135 19.26 0.44 0.39
CA LYS A 135 19.87 1.31 -0.61
C LYS A 135 20.67 0.52 -1.66
N LEU A 136 21.38 -0.54 -1.23
CA LEU A 136 22.07 -1.43 -2.16
C LEU A 136 21.07 -2.18 -3.04
N SER A 137 19.99 -2.72 -2.48
CA SER A 137 18.92 -3.38 -3.23
C SER A 137 18.25 -2.43 -4.24
N GLU A 138 18.00 -1.17 -3.88
CA GLU A 138 17.48 -0.14 -4.77
C GLU A 138 18.44 0.11 -5.96
N ARG A 139 19.75 0.24 -5.68
CA ARG A 139 20.78 0.41 -6.72
C ARG A 139 20.86 -0.80 -7.66
N LEU A 140 20.78 -2.02 -7.10
CA LEU A 140 20.79 -3.25 -7.88
C LEU A 140 19.51 -3.44 -8.70
N ALA A 141 18.35 -3.03 -8.18
CA ALA A 141 17.12 -2.95 -8.96
C ALA A 141 17.30 -2.02 -10.16
N ALA A 142 17.80 -0.81 -9.94
CA ALA A 142 18.04 0.14 -11.01
C ALA A 142 19.01 -0.39 -12.07
N ARG A 143 20.07 -1.11 -11.67
CA ARG A 143 21.10 -1.62 -12.59
C ARG A 143 20.64 -2.86 -13.38
N TYR A 144 19.92 -3.76 -12.73
CA TYR A 144 19.72 -5.13 -13.25
C TYR A 144 18.28 -5.48 -13.63
N SER A 145 17.27 -4.70 -13.24
CA SER A 145 15.91 -4.91 -13.75
C SER A 145 15.78 -4.41 -15.18
N ARG A 146 14.81 -4.94 -15.93
CA ARG A 146 14.43 -4.41 -17.25
C ARG A 146 13.81 -3.03 -17.10
N VAL A 147 12.82 -2.90 -16.18
CA VAL A 147 12.08 -1.67 -15.95
C VAL A 147 11.87 -1.46 -14.45
N MET A 148 11.96 -0.21 -14.01
CA MET A 148 11.50 0.24 -12.70
C MET A 148 10.10 0.88 -12.84
N VAL A 149 9.20 0.54 -11.93
CA VAL A 149 7.89 1.20 -11.79
C VAL A 149 7.92 2.05 -10.54
N ALA A 150 7.59 3.32 -10.68
CA ALA A 150 7.39 4.26 -9.57
C ALA A 150 5.89 4.47 -9.36
N ASP A 151 5.44 4.41 -8.13
CA ASP A 151 4.04 4.60 -7.74
C ASP A 151 3.64 6.07 -7.55
N SER A 152 4.62 6.98 -7.54
CA SER A 152 4.42 8.43 -7.47
C SER A 152 5.41 9.19 -8.33
N MET A 153 5.05 10.40 -8.75
CA MET A 153 5.94 11.26 -9.53
C MET A 153 7.16 11.71 -8.74
N ALA A 154 7.04 11.83 -7.42
CA ALA A 154 8.16 12.15 -6.55
C ALA A 154 9.21 11.01 -6.57
N VAL A 155 8.76 9.76 -6.47
CA VAL A 155 9.64 8.57 -6.59
C VAL A 155 10.20 8.47 -8.01
N LEU A 156 9.38 8.71 -9.04
CA LEU A 156 9.84 8.70 -10.43
C LEU A 156 11.00 9.69 -10.64
N ARG A 157 10.80 10.97 -10.26
CA ARG A 157 11.85 11.99 -10.36
C ARG A 157 13.14 11.61 -9.62
N TYR A 158 13.00 11.08 -8.41
CA TYR A 158 14.13 10.59 -7.63
C TYR A 158 14.91 9.48 -8.36
N LEU A 159 14.21 8.46 -8.87
CA LEU A 159 14.86 7.34 -9.56
C LEU A 159 15.56 7.78 -10.84
N MET A 160 14.90 8.60 -11.65
CA MET A 160 15.47 9.11 -12.90
C MET A 160 16.69 10.01 -12.65
N SER A 161 16.62 10.91 -11.66
CA SER A 161 17.73 11.81 -11.33
C SER A 161 18.94 11.06 -10.76
N LYS A 162 18.68 10.08 -9.89
CA LYS A 162 19.73 9.35 -9.18
C LYS A 162 20.42 8.28 -10.03
N TYR A 163 19.63 7.54 -10.80
CA TYR A 163 20.13 6.36 -11.53
C TYR A 163 20.28 6.60 -13.03
N ARG A 164 19.82 7.73 -13.56
CA ARG A 164 19.85 8.07 -14.99
C ARG A 164 19.26 6.95 -15.87
N LYS A 165 18.26 6.26 -15.36
CA LYS A 165 17.56 5.16 -16.02
C LYS A 165 16.07 5.48 -16.04
N GLU A 166 15.44 5.17 -17.17
CA GLU A 166 13.99 5.33 -17.30
C GLU A 166 13.23 4.49 -16.28
N ALA A 167 12.21 5.09 -15.72
CA ALA A 167 11.22 4.45 -14.88
C ALA A 167 9.83 4.84 -15.35
N VAL A 168 8.86 3.97 -15.12
CA VAL A 168 7.47 4.19 -15.55
C VAL A 168 6.61 4.57 -14.36
N PHE A 169 5.78 5.59 -14.50
CA PHE A 169 4.80 5.97 -13.47
C PHE A 169 3.55 5.11 -13.59
N ILE A 170 3.35 4.23 -12.62
CA ILE A 170 2.12 3.45 -12.46
C ILE A 170 1.73 3.50 -10.98
N PRO A 171 0.70 4.27 -10.59
CA PRO A 171 0.26 4.38 -9.20
C PRO A 171 -0.49 3.12 -8.75
N TYR A 172 -0.88 3.07 -7.48
CA TYR A 172 -1.87 2.11 -7.01
C TYR A 172 -3.29 2.53 -7.41
N GLY A 173 -4.20 1.55 -7.46
CA GLY A 173 -5.61 1.78 -7.69
C GLY A 173 -6.40 1.90 -6.40
N ALA A 174 -7.43 2.74 -6.40
CA ALA A 174 -8.40 2.84 -5.32
C ALA A 174 -9.40 1.66 -5.38
N GLN A 175 -9.78 1.14 -4.23
CA GLN A 175 -10.87 0.19 -4.13
C GLN A 175 -12.20 0.94 -3.98
N PHE A 176 -13.01 0.89 -5.04
CA PHE A 176 -14.40 1.32 -4.95
C PHE A 176 -15.20 0.21 -4.29
N GLY A 177 -15.69 0.46 -3.09
CA GLY A 177 -16.61 -0.46 -2.43
C GLY A 177 -18.06 -0.02 -2.67
N GLU A 178 -18.84 -0.84 -3.35
CA GLU A 178 -20.29 -0.87 -3.06
C GLU A 178 -20.41 -1.43 -1.63
N GLY A 179 -20.17 -0.56 -0.64
CA GLY A 179 -20.29 -0.94 0.75
C GLY A 179 -21.77 -1.06 1.08
N ALA A 180 -22.18 -2.15 1.68
CA ALA A 180 -23.42 -2.18 2.43
C ALA A 180 -23.46 -0.94 3.32
N GLU A 181 -24.53 -0.18 3.27
CA GLU A 181 -24.68 1.06 4.05
C GLU A 181 -24.55 0.79 5.55
N ASN A 182 -24.79 -0.44 5.98
CA ASN A 182 -24.63 -0.89 7.34
C ASN A 182 -24.23 -2.38 7.40
N ASP A 183 -22.94 -2.67 7.69
CA ASP A 183 -22.44 -4.04 7.94
C ASP A 183 -22.29 -4.36 9.44
N GLY A 184 -22.88 -3.55 10.32
CA GLY A 184 -22.78 -3.68 11.76
C GLY A 184 -21.43 -3.25 12.37
N CYS A 185 -20.53 -2.70 11.56
CA CYS A 185 -19.19 -2.33 12.06
C CYS A 185 -19.23 -1.09 12.96
N THR A 186 -20.10 -0.12 12.67
CA THR A 186 -20.31 1.06 13.52
C THR A 186 -20.93 0.69 14.87
N GLU A 187 -21.89 -0.23 14.88
CA GLU A 187 -22.52 -0.76 16.09
C GLU A 187 -21.54 -1.54 16.96
N LYS A 188 -20.72 -2.38 16.34
CA LYS A 188 -19.67 -3.16 17.04
C LYS A 188 -18.75 -2.30 17.90
N TYR A 189 -18.45 -1.07 17.46
CA TYR A 189 -17.58 -0.13 18.17
C TYR A 189 -18.33 0.99 18.87
N ASN A 190 -19.68 0.92 19.00
CA ASN A 190 -20.53 1.97 19.58
C ASN A 190 -20.23 3.36 18.99
N LEU A 191 -20.22 3.44 17.64
CA LEU A 191 -19.94 4.67 16.92
C LEU A 191 -21.21 5.32 16.44
N THR A 192 -21.33 6.62 16.67
CA THR A 192 -22.36 7.45 16.07
C THR A 192 -21.83 7.98 14.74
N PRO A 193 -22.54 7.80 13.61
CA PRO A 193 -22.14 8.35 12.33
C PRO A 193 -21.83 9.85 12.42
N MET A 194 -20.76 10.29 11.76
CA MET A 194 -20.30 11.68 11.73
C MET A 194 -19.79 12.24 13.07
N GLU A 195 -19.59 11.41 14.09
CA GLU A 195 -19.09 11.83 15.40
C GLU A 195 -17.71 11.23 15.77
N TYR A 196 -17.01 10.65 14.81
CA TYR A 196 -15.67 10.11 15.02
C TYR A 196 -14.71 10.42 13.87
N GLY A 197 -13.41 10.46 14.21
CA GLY A 197 -12.34 10.42 13.24
C GLY A 197 -11.92 8.98 12.95
N LEU A 198 -11.42 8.73 11.76
CA LEU A 198 -10.91 7.43 11.33
C LEU A 198 -9.44 7.55 10.88
N LEU A 199 -8.63 6.61 11.31
CA LEU A 199 -7.25 6.39 10.86
C LEU A 199 -7.10 4.93 10.44
N VAL A 200 -6.68 4.68 9.20
CA VAL A 200 -6.39 3.32 8.69
C VAL A 200 -4.93 3.24 8.26
N ALA A 201 -4.09 2.58 9.06
CA ALA A 201 -2.66 2.46 8.79
C ALA A 201 -2.03 1.31 9.57
N ARG A 202 -0.87 0.83 9.12
CA ARG A 202 -0.01 0.02 9.98
C ARG A 202 0.41 0.84 11.20
N ILE A 203 0.41 0.24 12.38
CA ILE A 203 0.81 0.94 13.61
C ILE A 203 2.34 1.05 13.64
N GLU A 204 2.87 2.07 12.95
CA GLU A 204 4.30 2.39 12.78
C GLU A 204 4.54 3.89 13.03
N PRO A 205 5.71 4.31 13.55
CA PRO A 205 6.00 5.71 13.90
C PRO A 205 5.81 6.69 12.75
N GLU A 206 6.25 6.32 11.54
CA GLU A 206 6.16 7.15 10.33
C GLU A 206 4.72 7.46 9.89
N ASN A 207 3.72 6.78 10.47
CA ASN A 207 2.31 7.04 10.20
C ASN A 207 1.69 8.03 11.20
N ARG A 208 2.49 8.59 12.12
CA ARG A 208 2.12 9.65 13.07
C ARG A 208 0.85 9.38 13.87
N ILE A 209 0.63 8.12 14.29
CA ILE A 209 -0.60 7.69 14.95
C ILE A 209 -0.76 8.36 16.30
N GLU A 210 0.34 8.47 17.08
CA GLU A 210 0.31 9.13 18.38
C GLU A 210 -0.06 10.62 18.26
N GLN A 211 0.35 11.28 17.18
CA GLN A 211 -0.02 12.67 16.91
C GLN A 211 -1.55 12.80 16.72
N ALA A 212 -2.16 11.89 15.95
CA ALA A 212 -3.62 11.86 15.80
C ALA A 212 -4.31 11.64 17.15
N ILE A 213 -3.87 10.63 17.91
CA ILE A 213 -4.45 10.31 19.21
C ILE A 213 -4.45 11.54 20.13
N LYS A 214 -3.30 12.24 20.24
CA LYS A 214 -3.18 13.45 21.06
C LYS A 214 -4.11 14.57 20.59
N ALA A 215 -4.17 14.82 19.28
CA ALA A 215 -5.02 15.87 18.73
C ALA A 215 -6.51 15.60 18.98
N PHE A 216 -6.98 14.37 18.72
CA PHE A 216 -8.38 14.01 18.95
C PHE A 216 -8.74 14.00 20.44
N ALA A 217 -7.83 13.54 21.32
CA ALA A 217 -8.04 13.56 22.76
C ALA A 217 -8.16 15.01 23.31
N LEU A 218 -7.28 15.92 22.87
CA LEU A 218 -7.33 17.34 23.25
C LEU A 218 -8.61 18.03 22.75
N LEU A 219 -9.14 17.61 21.62
CA LEU A 219 -10.39 18.13 21.05
C LEU A 219 -11.64 17.44 21.64
N ASN A 220 -11.46 16.49 22.56
CA ASN A 220 -12.54 15.65 23.10
C ASN A 220 -13.40 15.00 21.99
N LYS A 221 -12.74 14.47 20.96
CA LYS A 221 -13.38 13.78 19.82
C LYS A 221 -12.94 12.33 19.79
N LYS A 222 -13.86 11.42 19.39
CA LYS A 222 -13.52 10.00 19.21
C LYS A 222 -12.60 9.80 18.01
N LEU A 223 -11.63 8.89 18.13
CA LEU A 223 -10.76 8.41 17.05
C LEU A 223 -10.77 6.89 17.00
N VAL A 224 -11.12 6.34 15.84
CA VAL A 224 -10.99 4.91 15.54
C VAL A 224 -9.68 4.69 14.80
N VAL A 225 -8.82 3.85 15.38
CA VAL A 225 -7.51 3.46 14.83
C VAL A 225 -7.61 2.03 14.31
N VAL A 226 -7.61 1.88 12.99
CA VAL A 226 -7.61 0.58 12.31
C VAL A 226 -6.20 0.23 11.87
N GLY A 227 -5.69 -0.89 12.37
CA GLY A 227 -4.37 -1.43 12.03
C GLY A 227 -3.94 -2.50 13.02
N GLY A 228 -3.08 -3.41 12.58
CA GLY A 228 -2.55 -4.46 13.45
C GLY A 228 -1.69 -3.87 14.57
N VAL A 229 -2.07 -4.13 15.81
CA VAL A 229 -1.39 -3.62 17.02
C VAL A 229 -0.20 -4.46 17.48
N ASN A 230 -0.01 -5.66 16.91
CA ASN A 230 1.02 -6.63 17.31
C ASN A 230 2.43 -6.24 16.81
N THR A 231 2.82 -4.99 17.06
CA THR A 231 4.17 -4.46 16.83
C THR A 231 4.70 -3.88 18.13
N PRO A 232 6.03 -3.76 18.34
CA PRO A 232 6.57 -3.11 19.54
C PRO A 232 5.97 -1.70 19.77
N TYR A 233 5.87 -0.91 18.72
CA TYR A 233 5.27 0.43 18.78
C TYR A 233 3.76 0.38 19.07
N GLY A 234 3.03 -0.53 18.41
CA GLY A 234 1.60 -0.73 18.65
C GLY A 234 1.28 -1.11 20.10
N ASN A 235 2.07 -2.05 20.65
CA ASN A 235 1.93 -2.46 22.05
C ASN A 235 2.19 -1.31 23.05
N VAL A 236 3.13 -0.42 22.73
CA VAL A 236 3.38 0.78 23.55
C VAL A 236 2.18 1.73 23.49
N LEU A 237 1.66 2.01 22.29
CA LEU A 237 0.53 2.93 22.14
C LEU A 237 -0.75 2.39 22.78
N THR A 238 -1.08 1.13 22.57
CA THR A 238 -2.30 0.53 23.14
C THR A 238 -2.26 0.54 24.66
N LYS A 239 -1.11 0.24 25.29
CA LYS A 239 -0.94 0.34 26.75
C LYS A 239 -1.04 1.79 27.24
N ARG A 240 -0.38 2.74 26.56
CA ARG A 240 -0.36 4.15 26.96
C ARG A 240 -1.74 4.80 26.92
N TYR A 241 -2.56 4.43 25.96
CA TYR A 241 -3.88 5.02 25.74
C TYR A 241 -5.04 4.10 26.13
N ALA A 242 -4.77 3.01 26.87
CA ALA A 242 -5.77 2.02 27.26
C ALA A 242 -6.98 2.60 28.04
N THR A 243 -6.75 3.66 28.84
CA THR A 243 -7.79 4.33 29.63
C THR A 243 -8.43 5.51 28.92
N ASN A 244 -7.96 5.86 27.72
CA ASN A 244 -8.51 7.00 26.98
C ASN A 244 -9.81 6.60 26.26
N ARG A 245 -10.94 7.08 26.78
CA ARG A 245 -12.29 6.76 26.26
C ARG A 245 -12.55 7.28 24.83
N ASN A 246 -11.74 8.21 24.35
CA ASN A 246 -11.86 8.79 23.02
C ASN A 246 -11.07 8.01 21.95
N VAL A 247 -10.31 6.97 22.31
CA VAL A 247 -9.46 6.23 21.38
C VAL A 247 -9.89 4.77 21.33
N ILE A 248 -10.23 4.29 20.14
CA ILE A 248 -10.64 2.92 19.89
C ILE A 248 -9.62 2.27 18.97
N PHE A 249 -8.85 1.31 19.48
CA PHE A 249 -7.99 0.46 18.66
C PHE A 249 -8.81 -0.72 18.13
N ALA A 250 -9.24 -0.63 16.87
CA ALA A 250 -10.11 -1.65 16.25
C ALA A 250 -9.36 -2.91 15.78
N GLY A 251 -8.01 -2.91 15.86
CA GLY A 251 -7.21 -3.99 15.28
C GLY A 251 -7.15 -3.92 13.75
N GLY A 252 -6.66 -4.98 13.11
CA GLY A 252 -6.64 -5.09 11.64
C GLY A 252 -8.02 -5.47 11.11
N ILE A 253 -8.57 -4.65 10.23
CA ILE A 253 -9.83 -4.93 9.51
C ILE A 253 -9.47 -5.04 8.02
N TYR A 254 -9.69 -6.20 7.42
CA TYR A 254 -9.36 -6.49 6.01
C TYR A 254 -10.62 -6.71 5.16
N HIS A 255 -11.78 -6.87 5.78
CA HIS A 255 -13.06 -6.94 5.09
C HIS A 255 -13.44 -5.58 4.54
N LEU A 256 -13.54 -5.47 3.22
CA LEU A 256 -13.70 -4.19 2.52
C LEU A 256 -15.00 -3.46 2.88
N ALA A 257 -16.11 -4.20 3.01
CA ALA A 257 -17.39 -3.60 3.38
C ALA A 257 -17.32 -2.93 4.76
N SER A 258 -16.69 -3.58 5.75
CA SER A 258 -16.51 -3.04 7.10
C SER A 258 -15.65 -1.77 7.10
N LEU A 259 -14.54 -1.77 6.34
CA LEU A 259 -13.70 -0.58 6.21
C LEU A 259 -14.44 0.56 5.51
N ASN A 260 -15.22 0.26 4.48
CA ASN A 260 -15.99 1.28 3.76
C ASN A 260 -17.14 1.82 4.60
N SER A 261 -17.79 1.00 5.41
CA SER A 261 -18.78 1.45 6.40
C SER A 261 -18.15 2.46 7.38
N LEU A 262 -16.96 2.16 7.95
CA LEU A 262 -16.23 3.09 8.81
C LEU A 262 -15.82 4.37 8.07
N ARG A 263 -15.36 4.27 6.81
CA ARG A 263 -14.96 5.44 5.99
C ARG A 263 -16.14 6.35 5.68
N LYS A 264 -17.26 5.81 5.24
CA LYS A 264 -18.47 6.57 4.89
C LYS A 264 -19.07 7.31 6.08
N ASN A 265 -18.98 6.72 7.26
CA ASN A 265 -19.58 7.26 8.47
C ASN A 265 -18.62 8.09 9.35
N CYS A 266 -17.32 8.22 8.99
CA CYS A 266 -16.42 9.07 9.75
C CYS A 266 -16.63 10.57 9.43
N ARG A 267 -16.47 11.42 10.43
CA ARG A 267 -16.49 12.88 10.26
C ARG A 267 -15.22 13.38 9.57
N VAL A 268 -14.08 12.81 9.94
CA VAL A 268 -12.78 13.16 9.37
C VAL A 268 -11.92 11.91 9.23
N TYR A 269 -11.30 11.74 8.07
CA TYR A 269 -10.27 10.74 7.84
C TYR A 269 -8.88 11.36 8.03
N TYR A 270 -8.11 10.83 8.97
CA TYR A 270 -6.74 11.28 9.24
C TYR A 270 -5.73 10.45 8.44
N HIS A 271 -4.84 11.12 7.73
CA HIS A 271 -3.75 10.49 6.97
C HIS A 271 -2.39 11.07 7.36
N GLY A 272 -1.69 10.40 8.28
CA GLY A 272 -0.43 10.89 8.87
C GLY A 272 0.85 10.42 8.18
N HIS A 273 0.78 9.62 7.12
CA HIS A 273 1.96 9.01 6.49
C HIS A 273 2.98 10.04 6.03
N THR A 274 4.25 9.85 6.41
CA THR A 274 5.37 10.74 6.06
C THR A 274 6.32 10.14 5.03
N ALA A 275 6.23 8.84 4.79
CA ALA A 275 7.08 8.09 3.87
C ALA A 275 6.24 7.17 2.99
N GLY A 276 6.67 6.98 1.76
CA GLY A 276 6.00 6.13 0.78
C GLY A 276 5.88 6.83 -0.57
N GLY A 277 5.01 6.30 -1.41
CA GLY A 277 4.55 6.87 -2.66
C GLY A 277 3.04 7.10 -2.62
N THR A 278 2.32 6.62 -3.63
CA THR A 278 0.85 6.59 -3.60
C THR A 278 0.36 5.60 -2.54
N ASN A 279 -0.36 6.09 -1.54
CA ASN A 279 -0.79 5.27 -0.41
C ASN A 279 -2.20 4.69 -0.66
N PRO A 280 -2.38 3.35 -0.71
CA PRO A 280 -3.68 2.73 -0.95
C PRO A 280 -4.76 3.16 0.05
N SER A 281 -4.42 3.32 1.34
CA SER A 281 -5.42 3.73 2.34
C SER A 281 -5.93 5.16 2.15
N LEU A 282 -5.10 6.05 1.57
CA LEU A 282 -5.52 7.39 1.17
C LEU A 282 -6.44 7.34 -0.05
N LEU A 283 -6.06 6.56 -1.06
CA LEU A 283 -6.88 6.36 -2.27
C LEU A 283 -8.27 5.82 -1.94
N ASP A 284 -8.33 4.81 -1.07
CA ASP A 284 -9.61 4.23 -0.65
C ASP A 284 -10.46 5.21 0.15
N ALA A 285 -9.85 6.07 0.98
CA ALA A 285 -10.56 7.13 1.70
C ALA A 285 -11.11 8.19 0.75
N MET A 286 -10.33 8.56 -0.29
CA MET A 286 -10.78 9.44 -1.36
C MET A 286 -11.96 8.84 -2.14
N ALA A 287 -11.87 7.55 -2.50
CA ALA A 287 -12.91 6.82 -3.22
C ALA A 287 -14.20 6.64 -2.37
N ALA A 288 -14.07 6.52 -1.06
CA ALA A 288 -15.20 6.46 -0.13
C ALA A 288 -15.83 7.83 0.15
N GLY A 289 -15.31 8.93 -0.40
CA GLY A 289 -15.82 10.28 -0.21
C GLY A 289 -15.56 10.86 1.18
N CYS A 290 -14.50 10.40 1.87
CA CYS A 290 -14.13 10.94 3.18
C CYS A 290 -13.73 12.41 3.11
N THR A 291 -13.99 13.15 4.17
CA THR A 291 -13.39 14.47 4.41
C THR A 291 -12.01 14.27 5.03
N ILE A 292 -10.93 14.63 4.33
CA ILE A 292 -9.57 14.18 4.63
C ILE A 292 -8.71 15.31 5.20
N VAL A 293 -7.96 14.99 6.28
CA VAL A 293 -6.82 15.78 6.75
C VAL A 293 -5.55 14.95 6.61
N ALA A 294 -4.55 15.46 5.88
CA ALA A 294 -3.34 14.73 5.53
C ALA A 294 -2.06 15.47 5.97
N SER A 295 -1.03 14.70 6.33
CA SER A 295 0.32 15.26 6.57
C SER A 295 0.82 15.98 5.31
N ASP A 296 1.33 17.21 5.46
CA ASP A 296 1.85 18.02 4.36
C ASP A 296 3.21 17.51 3.89
N ASN A 297 3.20 16.74 2.83
CA ASN A 297 4.37 16.26 2.13
C ASN A 297 4.08 16.06 0.62
N GLU A 298 5.12 15.89 -0.18
CA GLU A 298 5.01 15.78 -1.64
C GLU A 298 4.11 14.62 -2.10
N TYR A 299 4.14 13.48 -1.42
CA TYR A 299 3.35 12.28 -1.81
C TYR A 299 1.86 12.48 -1.56
N ASN A 300 1.51 13.02 -0.39
CA ASN A 300 0.12 13.29 -0.04
C ASN A 300 -0.47 14.42 -0.89
N ARG A 301 0.34 15.48 -1.17
CA ARG A 301 -0.08 16.57 -2.07
C ARG A 301 -0.28 16.09 -3.50
N GLU A 302 0.59 15.22 -3.99
CA GLU A 302 0.46 14.63 -5.32
C GLU A 302 -0.82 13.79 -5.43
N THR A 303 -1.10 12.95 -4.42
CA THR A 303 -2.25 12.03 -4.45
C THR A 303 -3.56 12.78 -4.24
N LEU A 304 -3.67 13.57 -3.17
CA LEU A 304 -4.90 14.20 -2.70
C LEU A 304 -5.21 15.53 -3.40
N ALA A 305 -4.19 16.27 -3.85
CA ALA A 305 -4.29 17.60 -4.47
C ALA A 305 -5.15 18.57 -3.63
N ASP A 306 -6.29 19.05 -4.17
CA ASP A 306 -7.24 19.94 -3.50
C ASP A 306 -8.39 19.18 -2.79
N GLY A 307 -8.29 17.85 -2.68
CA GLY A 307 -9.31 16.98 -2.10
C GLY A 307 -9.27 16.89 -0.56
N GLY A 308 -8.45 17.69 0.14
CA GLY A 308 -8.37 17.65 1.60
C GLY A 308 -7.62 18.84 2.21
N LEU A 309 -7.55 18.87 3.53
CA LEU A 309 -6.75 19.81 4.28
C LEU A 309 -5.40 19.19 4.64
N TYR A 310 -4.38 20.03 4.81
CA TYR A 310 -3.02 19.60 5.13
C TYR A 310 -2.54 20.18 6.45
N PHE A 311 -1.63 19.46 7.12
CA PHE A 311 -0.99 19.91 8.36
C PHE A 311 0.50 19.57 8.37
N LYS A 312 1.32 20.45 8.97
CA LYS A 312 2.75 20.27 9.22
C LYS A 312 3.05 19.98 10.67
N ASN A 313 2.26 20.55 11.58
CA ASN A 313 2.44 20.49 13.03
C ASN A 313 1.11 20.20 13.76
N ASN A 314 1.16 20.13 15.09
CA ASN A 314 -0.01 19.80 15.91
C ASN A 314 -1.09 20.89 15.88
N ASP A 315 -0.69 22.16 15.84
CA ASP A 315 -1.65 23.27 15.86
C ASP A 315 -2.43 23.33 14.55
N GLU A 316 -1.76 23.14 13.41
CA GLU A 316 -2.40 23.04 12.10
C GLU A 316 -3.30 21.81 12.01
N LEU A 317 -2.88 20.67 12.60
CA LEU A 317 -3.71 19.47 12.66
C LEU A 317 -4.99 19.72 13.46
N MET A 318 -4.89 20.30 14.64
CA MET A 318 -6.06 20.61 15.47
C MET A 318 -6.98 21.63 14.77
N ALA A 319 -6.42 22.63 14.11
CA ALA A 319 -7.18 23.60 13.34
C ALA A 319 -7.93 22.94 12.19
N ALA A 320 -7.27 22.07 11.43
CA ALA A 320 -7.87 21.33 10.31
C ALA A 320 -8.99 20.38 10.79
N ILE A 321 -8.78 19.65 11.90
CA ILE A 321 -9.83 18.80 12.48
C ILE A 321 -11.03 19.65 12.89
N LYS A 322 -10.82 20.78 13.59
CA LYS A 322 -11.90 21.70 13.99
C LYS A 322 -12.67 22.24 12.79
N ALA A 323 -11.95 22.66 11.73
CA ALA A 323 -12.57 23.13 10.51
C ALA A 323 -13.50 22.08 9.88
N ILE A 324 -12.98 20.85 9.67
CA ILE A 324 -13.77 19.75 9.11
C ILE A 324 -14.95 19.37 10.02
N TRP A 325 -14.77 19.47 11.33
CA TRP A 325 -15.86 19.16 12.27
C TRP A 325 -17.05 20.12 12.11
N ASN A 326 -16.77 21.35 11.70
CA ASN A 326 -17.77 22.40 11.50
C ASN A 326 -18.28 22.47 10.06
N PHE A 327 -17.68 21.72 9.10
CA PHE A 327 -18.14 21.71 7.72
C PHE A 327 -19.61 21.34 7.62
N ASP A 328 -20.34 22.10 6.81
CA ASP A 328 -21.67 21.75 6.40
C ASP A 328 -21.68 20.60 5.37
N ASN A 329 -22.89 20.20 4.95
CA ASN A 329 -23.03 19.12 3.98
C ASN A 329 -22.51 19.51 2.58
N ASN A 330 -22.53 20.78 2.18
CA ASN A 330 -22.07 21.25 0.88
C ASN A 330 -20.54 21.27 0.84
N GLU A 331 -19.88 21.74 1.89
CA GLU A 331 -18.41 21.74 2.01
C GLU A 331 -17.88 20.30 1.97
N ARG A 332 -18.50 19.39 2.70
CA ARG A 332 -18.13 17.96 2.68
C ARG A 332 -18.35 17.32 1.30
N LYS A 333 -19.50 17.58 0.68
CA LYS A 333 -19.81 17.10 -0.67
C LYS A 333 -18.81 17.65 -1.70
N THR A 334 -18.44 18.92 -1.59
CA THR A 334 -17.45 19.53 -2.48
C THR A 334 -16.09 18.86 -2.36
N MET A 335 -15.61 18.61 -1.14
CA MET A 335 -14.35 17.90 -0.92
C MET A 335 -14.41 16.46 -1.46
N ALA A 336 -15.49 15.73 -1.19
CA ALA A 336 -15.72 14.38 -1.72
C ALA A 336 -15.71 14.35 -3.26
N GLN A 337 -16.35 15.32 -3.91
CA GLN A 337 -16.37 15.43 -5.38
C GLN A 337 -14.97 15.70 -5.97
N ARG A 338 -14.12 16.49 -5.30
CA ARG A 338 -12.72 16.70 -5.72
C ARG A 338 -11.94 15.39 -5.62
N CYS A 339 -12.09 14.64 -4.53
CA CYS A 339 -11.49 13.33 -4.36
C CYS A 339 -11.97 12.34 -5.43
N ASP A 340 -13.28 12.22 -5.67
CA ASP A 340 -13.87 11.32 -6.66
C ASP A 340 -13.35 11.62 -8.07
N ARG A 341 -13.33 12.90 -8.48
CA ARG A 341 -12.77 13.32 -9.76
C ARG A 341 -11.32 12.89 -9.91
N ARG A 342 -10.51 13.12 -8.88
CA ARG A 342 -9.08 12.79 -8.87
C ARG A 342 -8.87 11.28 -8.99
N VAL A 343 -9.62 10.48 -8.24
CA VAL A 343 -9.56 9.02 -8.28
C VAL A 343 -9.97 8.51 -9.66
N LYS A 344 -11.09 8.96 -10.21
CA LYS A 344 -11.58 8.55 -11.53
C LYS A 344 -10.61 8.89 -12.67
N GLN A 345 -9.89 9.99 -12.57
CA GLN A 345 -8.94 10.42 -13.60
C GLN A 345 -7.60 9.69 -13.56
N GLN A 346 -7.14 9.19 -12.39
CA GLN A 346 -5.76 8.72 -12.26
C GLN A 346 -5.58 7.41 -11.48
N TYR A 347 -6.52 7.05 -10.61
CA TYR A 347 -6.31 6.02 -9.61
C TYR A 347 -7.35 4.89 -9.63
N THR A 348 -8.05 4.69 -10.75
CA THR A 348 -8.89 3.50 -10.90
C THR A 348 -8.03 2.28 -11.23
N TRP A 349 -8.45 1.11 -10.78
CA TRP A 349 -7.76 -0.14 -11.13
C TRP A 349 -7.74 -0.39 -12.65
N SER A 350 -8.76 0.07 -13.40
CA SER A 350 -8.73 -0.01 -14.87
C SER A 350 -7.52 0.74 -15.43
N ILE A 351 -7.31 2.00 -15.05
CA ILE A 351 -6.16 2.80 -15.49
C ILE A 351 -4.83 2.14 -15.11
N VAL A 352 -4.74 1.60 -13.89
CA VAL A 352 -3.52 0.92 -13.42
C VAL A 352 -3.24 -0.33 -14.24
N VAL A 353 -4.26 -1.16 -14.49
CA VAL A 353 -4.13 -2.38 -15.30
C VAL A 353 -3.73 -2.05 -16.73
N ASP A 354 -4.39 -1.07 -17.37
CA ASP A 354 -4.06 -0.63 -18.73
C ASP A 354 -2.60 -0.18 -18.85
N LYS A 355 -2.09 0.54 -17.86
CA LYS A 355 -0.67 0.91 -17.81
C LYS A 355 0.26 -0.29 -17.68
N TYR A 356 -0.08 -1.29 -16.85
CA TYR A 356 0.70 -2.53 -16.76
C TYR A 356 0.64 -3.34 -18.06
N VAL A 357 -0.52 -3.45 -18.69
CA VAL A 357 -0.69 -4.14 -19.99
C VAL A 357 0.16 -3.46 -21.06
N ASN A 358 0.10 -2.14 -21.18
CA ASN A 358 0.92 -1.39 -22.13
C ASN A 358 2.42 -1.61 -21.87
N LEU A 359 2.85 -1.59 -20.60
CA LEU A 359 4.23 -1.87 -20.21
C LEU A 359 4.61 -3.31 -20.60
N ILE A 360 3.80 -4.30 -20.26
CA ILE A 360 4.05 -5.74 -20.57
C ILE A 360 4.18 -5.95 -22.08
N ASN A 361 3.26 -5.37 -22.87
CA ASN A 361 3.27 -5.48 -24.33
C ASN A 361 4.51 -4.82 -24.96
N SER A 362 4.94 -3.66 -24.46
CA SER A 362 6.17 -3.02 -24.94
C SER A 362 7.41 -3.90 -24.72
N LEU A 363 7.49 -4.58 -23.58
CA LEU A 363 8.62 -5.46 -23.24
C LEU A 363 8.68 -6.73 -24.10
N THR A 364 7.55 -7.17 -24.63
CA THR A 364 7.47 -8.38 -25.47
C THR A 364 7.63 -8.09 -26.94
N ASN A 365 7.13 -6.95 -27.43
CA ASN A 365 7.26 -6.54 -28.84
C ASN A 365 8.71 -6.16 -29.21
N GLU A 366 9.52 -5.69 -28.26
CA GLU A 366 10.95 -5.44 -28.49
C GLU A 366 11.80 -6.73 -28.63
N LYS A 367 11.21 -7.92 -28.38
CA LYS A 367 11.88 -9.21 -28.54
C LYS A 367 11.54 -9.93 -29.86
N ALA A 368 10.51 -9.46 -30.58
CA ALA A 368 10.14 -9.93 -31.90
C ALA A 368 10.84 -9.13 -32.99
#